data_edd42f74f497f01e27e57774413e87b8
#
_entry.id   edd42f74f497f01e27e57774413e87b8
#
_cell.length_a   1.000
_cell.length_b   1.000
_cell.length_c   1.000
_cell.angle_alpha   90.00
_cell.angle_beta   90.00
_cell.angle_gamma   90.00
#
_symmetry.space_group_name_H-M   'P 1'
#
loop_
_entity.id
_entity.type
_entity.pdbx_description
1 polymer ?
#
loop_
_entity_poly.entity_id
_entity_poly.type
_entity_poly.pdbx_seq_one_letter_code
_entity_poly.pdbx_strand_id
1 'polypeptide(L)'
;MTRTQIVVGVFIYSLLACAAHAQEAIDGIRSDDLQEAQARAEFRDLDQDVQSLKDEVLDLNRDLFLLEEELLFPANSQVAFFISMDVGEYFDLDSVNLKINGKEVSNYLYTEREVSALHRGGVHRLHMANLKTGEHELVAVFTGKGPSTRDYRRGATMQIEKGIGAKYVELRISDRVPKQQPEFIIKEWE
;
A
#
# COMPACT_ATOMS: atom_id res chain seq x y z
N MET A 1 35.48 3.49 91.44
CA MET A 1 34.48 3.41 90.30
C MET A 1 34.05 4.83 90.02
N THR A 2 34.57 5.51 88.95
CA THR A 2 33.66 6.58 88.60
C THR A 2 34.13 7.56 87.56
N ARG A 3 35.40 7.86 87.36
CA ARG A 3 35.78 8.86 86.36
C ARG A 3 36.08 8.26 84.97
N THR A 4 36.57 7.05 84.96
CA THR A 4 36.92 6.35 83.73
C THR A 4 35.68 5.84 82.94
N GLN A 5 34.60 5.48 83.62
CA GLN A 5 33.33 5.02 83.03
C GLN A 5 32.56 6.14 82.32
N ILE A 6 32.60 7.37 82.87
CA ILE A 6 31.90 8.52 82.27
C ILE A 6 32.62 8.99 80.98
N VAL A 7 33.94 8.96 80.95
CA VAL A 7 34.72 9.35 79.75
C VAL A 7 34.54 8.38 78.62
N VAL A 8 34.47 7.07 78.88
CA VAL A 8 34.20 6.05 77.85
C VAL A 8 32.75 6.16 77.30
N GLY A 9 31.74 6.45 78.18
CA GLY A 9 30.37 6.66 77.77
C GLY A 9 30.16 7.85 76.84
N VAL A 10 30.81 8.99 77.15
CA VAL A 10 30.75 10.20 76.31
C VAL A 10 31.41 10.00 74.94
N PHE A 11 32.53 9.24 74.90
CA PHE A 11 33.22 8.93 73.64
C PHE A 11 32.41 8.01 72.74
N ILE A 12 31.73 6.99 73.34
CA ILE A 12 30.87 6.08 72.59
C ILE A 12 29.62 6.83 72.05
N TYR A 13 29.04 7.75 72.81
CA TYR A 13 27.90 8.54 72.35
C TYR A 13 28.27 9.52 71.23
N SER A 14 29.45 10.14 71.32
CA SER A 14 29.99 11.00 70.28
C SER A 14 30.27 10.21 68.98
N LEU A 15 30.76 8.98 69.04
CA LEU A 15 30.99 8.14 67.85
C LEU A 15 29.69 7.67 67.21
N LEU A 16 28.66 7.37 68.02
CA LEU A 16 27.32 6.97 67.49
C LEU A 16 26.59 8.14 66.81
N ALA A 17 26.72 9.38 67.36
CA ALA A 17 26.15 10.59 66.78
C ALA A 17 26.79 10.94 65.42
N CYS A 18 28.10 10.73 65.29
CA CYS A 18 28.81 10.97 64.03
C CYS A 18 28.43 9.96 62.92
N ALA A 19 28.18 8.69 63.29
CA ALA A 19 27.72 7.67 62.36
C ALA A 19 26.29 7.93 61.84
N ALA A 20 25.40 8.49 62.67
CA ALA A 20 24.04 8.82 62.23
C ALA A 20 24.02 9.97 61.21
N HIS A 21 24.86 10.98 61.37
CA HIS A 21 24.97 12.11 60.45
C HIS A 21 25.65 11.71 59.12
N ALA A 22 26.53 10.72 59.10
CA ALA A 22 27.15 10.19 57.92
C ALA A 22 26.13 9.37 57.06
N GLN A 23 25.20 8.70 57.71
CA GLN A 23 24.17 7.92 57.02
C GLN A 23 23.16 8.82 56.32
N GLU A 24 22.73 9.93 56.93
CA GLU A 24 21.83 10.90 56.27
C GLU A 24 22.45 11.58 55.07
N ALA A 25 23.74 11.89 55.13
CA ALA A 25 24.47 12.50 54.02
C ALA A 25 24.64 11.54 52.83
N ILE A 26 24.81 10.25 53.10
CA ILE A 26 24.94 9.23 52.04
C ILE A 26 23.57 8.93 51.36
N ASP A 27 22.48 8.90 52.14
CA ASP A 27 21.14 8.68 51.61
C ASP A 27 20.66 9.91 50.80
N GLY A 28 21.02 11.14 51.18
CA GLY A 28 20.72 12.35 50.42
C GLY A 28 21.42 12.35 49.02
N ILE A 29 22.69 12.02 48.97
CA ILE A 29 23.46 11.95 47.72
C ILE A 29 22.91 10.84 46.79
N ARG A 30 22.50 9.72 47.35
CA ARG A 30 21.96 8.59 46.61
C ARG A 30 20.58 8.88 46.02
N SER A 31 19.75 9.65 46.73
CA SER A 31 18.43 10.07 46.24
C SER A 31 18.53 11.08 45.10
N ASP A 32 19.48 12.03 45.17
CA ASP A 32 19.73 13.00 44.10
C ASP A 32 20.24 12.33 42.84
N ASP A 33 21.18 11.40 42.97
CA ASP A 33 21.68 10.62 41.83
C ASP A 33 20.58 9.79 41.14
N LEU A 34 19.66 9.23 41.92
CA LEU A 34 18.51 8.48 41.38
C LEU A 34 17.51 9.39 40.68
N GLN A 35 17.24 10.58 41.21
CA GLN A 35 16.35 11.56 40.58
C GLN A 35 16.97 12.11 39.28
N GLU A 36 18.27 12.40 39.27
CA GLU A 36 18.94 12.78 38.02
C GLU A 36 18.94 11.65 36.97
N ALA A 37 19.13 10.40 37.38
CA ALA A 37 19.06 9.25 36.48
C ALA A 37 17.65 9.07 35.88
N GLN A 38 16.61 9.25 36.69
CA GLN A 38 15.23 9.20 36.25
C GLN A 38 14.90 10.34 35.29
N ALA A 39 15.29 11.57 35.63
CA ALA A 39 15.11 12.73 34.75
C ALA A 39 15.82 12.55 33.42
N ARG A 40 17.04 12.01 33.43
CA ARG A 40 17.77 11.71 32.17
C ARG A 40 17.11 10.59 31.35
N ALA A 41 16.47 9.63 32.01
CA ALA A 41 15.70 8.57 31.32
C ALA A 41 14.44 9.16 30.67
N GLU A 42 13.69 9.99 31.41
CA GLU A 42 12.51 10.68 30.88
C GLU A 42 12.85 11.61 29.70
N PHE A 43 13.98 12.35 29.77
CA PHE A 43 14.43 13.17 28.66
C PHE A 43 14.79 12.35 27.43
N ARG A 44 15.40 11.16 27.60
CA ARG A 44 15.69 10.27 26.46
C ARG A 44 14.44 9.72 25.82
N ASP A 45 13.46 9.35 26.65
CA ASP A 45 12.16 8.83 26.18
C ASP A 45 11.42 9.92 25.42
N LEU A 46 11.38 11.14 25.95
CA LEU A 46 10.79 12.30 25.30
C LEU A 46 11.51 12.65 23.97
N ASP A 47 12.85 12.59 23.94
CA ASP A 47 13.61 12.84 22.72
C ASP A 47 13.29 11.77 21.65
N GLN A 48 13.13 10.53 22.07
CA GLN A 48 12.75 9.43 21.20
C GLN A 48 11.33 9.59 20.65
N ASP A 49 10.39 10.02 21.49
CA ASP A 49 9.02 10.33 21.08
C ASP A 49 8.98 11.50 20.09
N VAL A 50 9.78 12.55 20.34
CA VAL A 50 9.89 13.69 19.43
C VAL A 50 10.49 13.29 18.08
N GLN A 51 11.50 12.41 18.04
CA GLN A 51 12.04 11.91 16.79
C GLN A 51 11.00 11.05 16.03
N SER A 52 10.29 10.17 16.74
CA SER A 52 9.23 9.36 16.15
C SER A 52 8.11 10.21 15.55
N LEU A 53 7.66 11.24 16.30
CA LEU A 53 6.65 12.17 15.83
C LEU A 53 7.10 12.97 14.60
N LYS A 54 8.39 13.34 14.57
CA LYS A 54 8.97 14.03 13.42
C LYS A 54 8.97 13.14 12.17
N ASP A 55 9.31 11.87 12.32
CA ASP A 55 9.29 10.92 11.22
C ASP A 55 7.87 10.68 10.71
N GLU A 56 6.89 10.55 11.62
CA GLU A 56 5.47 10.46 11.26
C GLU A 56 4.97 11.70 10.50
N VAL A 57 5.39 12.89 10.91
CA VAL A 57 5.02 14.14 10.22
C VAL A 57 5.64 14.21 8.84
N LEU A 58 6.88 13.75 8.67
CA LEU A 58 7.53 13.70 7.36
C LEU A 58 6.84 12.70 6.42
N ASP A 59 6.47 11.54 6.93
CA ASP A 59 5.73 10.54 6.15
C ASP A 59 4.34 11.04 5.79
N LEU A 60 3.62 11.67 6.73
CA LEU A 60 2.32 12.27 6.45
C LEU A 60 2.40 13.38 5.39
N ASN A 61 3.41 14.25 5.46
CA ASN A 61 3.61 15.28 4.45
C ASN A 61 3.89 14.69 3.07
N ARG A 62 4.65 13.60 3.01
CA ARG A 62 4.90 12.89 1.76
C ARG A 62 3.61 12.30 1.18
N ASP A 63 2.80 11.67 2.03
CA ASP A 63 1.53 11.08 1.62
C ASP A 63 0.53 12.16 1.15
N LEU A 64 0.49 13.30 1.82
CA LEU A 64 -0.31 14.45 1.40
C LEU A 64 0.13 15.01 0.05
N PHE A 65 1.44 15.11 -0.17
CA PHE A 65 1.97 15.57 -1.46
C PHE A 65 1.60 14.62 -2.61
N LEU A 66 1.71 13.30 -2.37
CA LEU A 66 1.31 12.30 -3.35
C LEU A 66 -0.21 12.36 -3.65
N LEU A 67 -1.02 12.57 -2.61
CA LEU A 67 -2.46 12.71 -2.76
C LEU A 67 -2.83 14.00 -3.52
N GLU A 68 -2.13 15.10 -3.25
CA GLU A 68 -2.30 16.37 -3.96
C GLU A 68 -1.95 16.21 -5.45
N GLU A 69 -0.83 15.57 -5.78
CA GLU A 69 -0.43 15.28 -7.15
C GLU A 69 -1.47 14.41 -7.87
N GLU A 70 -1.99 13.39 -7.19
CA GLU A 70 -3.02 12.50 -7.74
C GLU A 70 -4.34 13.24 -7.99
N LEU A 71 -4.70 14.22 -7.16
CA LEU A 71 -5.91 15.04 -7.32
C LEU A 71 -5.74 16.13 -8.38
N LEU A 72 -4.57 16.74 -8.48
CA LEU A 72 -4.31 17.82 -9.44
C LEU A 72 -4.09 17.30 -10.86
N PHE A 73 -3.55 16.11 -11.02
CA PHE A 73 -3.23 15.50 -12.31
C PHE A 73 -3.83 14.10 -12.47
N PRO A 74 -5.15 13.93 -12.33
CA PRO A 74 -5.78 12.62 -12.44
C PRO A 74 -5.58 11.99 -13.82
N ALA A 75 -5.39 12.81 -14.86
CA ALA A 75 -5.12 12.33 -16.23
C ALA A 75 -3.77 11.61 -16.35
N ASN A 76 -2.80 11.93 -15.52
CA ASN A 76 -1.46 11.34 -15.59
C ASN A 76 -1.40 9.92 -15.01
N SER A 77 -2.28 9.58 -14.08
CA SER A 77 -2.35 8.25 -13.48
C SER A 77 -3.40 7.35 -14.14
N GLN A 78 -4.25 7.89 -15.01
CA GLN A 78 -5.35 7.16 -15.62
C GLN A 78 -4.87 6.12 -16.63
N VAL A 79 -5.51 4.94 -16.56
CA VAL A 79 -5.47 3.92 -17.60
C VAL A 79 -6.91 3.56 -17.95
N ALA A 80 -7.26 3.71 -19.22
CA ALA A 80 -8.59 3.33 -19.70
C ALA A 80 -8.50 2.05 -20.52
N PHE A 81 -9.37 1.10 -20.19
CA PHE A 81 -9.47 -0.19 -20.84
C PHE A 81 -10.67 -0.22 -21.77
N PHE A 82 -10.43 -0.53 -23.01
CA PHE A 82 -11.44 -0.62 -24.04
C PHE A 82 -11.53 -2.05 -24.57
N ILE A 83 -12.72 -2.44 -24.98
CA ILE A 83 -12.95 -3.69 -25.70
C ILE A 83 -13.41 -3.36 -27.10
N SER A 84 -12.82 -4.06 -28.06
CA SER A 84 -13.22 -4.02 -29.45
C SER A 84 -13.37 -5.44 -30.00
N MET A 85 -14.23 -5.62 -30.95
CA MET A 85 -14.50 -6.90 -31.55
C MET A 85 -14.42 -6.76 -33.08
N ASP A 86 -13.53 -7.54 -33.67
CA ASP A 86 -13.35 -7.64 -35.12
C ASP A 86 -13.47 -9.13 -35.45
N VAL A 87 -14.62 -9.70 -35.09
CA VAL A 87 -14.96 -11.08 -35.33
C VAL A 87 -16.18 -11.15 -36.25
N GLY A 88 -16.16 -12.09 -37.17
CA GLY A 88 -17.32 -12.41 -37.98
C GLY A 88 -18.40 -13.12 -37.15
N GLU A 89 -18.71 -14.36 -37.49
CA GLU A 89 -19.78 -15.13 -36.86
C GLU A 89 -19.27 -16.19 -35.87
N TYR A 90 -17.98 -16.16 -35.53
CA TYR A 90 -17.34 -17.28 -34.78
C TYR A 90 -17.32 -17.14 -33.26
N PHE A 91 -17.68 -15.98 -32.73
CA PHE A 91 -17.66 -15.77 -31.28
C PHE A 91 -18.70 -14.77 -30.81
N ASP A 92 -19.58 -15.23 -29.94
CA ASP A 92 -20.52 -14.37 -29.19
C ASP A 92 -20.00 -14.14 -27.78
N LEU A 93 -19.75 -12.89 -27.45
CA LEU A 93 -19.20 -12.50 -26.15
C LEU A 93 -20.32 -12.44 -25.09
N ASP A 94 -20.18 -13.22 -24.00
CA ASP A 94 -21.09 -13.16 -22.86
C ASP A 94 -20.55 -12.24 -21.76
N SER A 95 -19.26 -12.40 -21.42
CA SER A 95 -18.68 -11.59 -20.33
C SER A 95 -17.17 -11.40 -20.48
N VAL A 96 -16.69 -10.33 -19.85
CA VAL A 96 -15.27 -10.03 -19.72
C VAL A 96 -14.92 -9.74 -18.28
N ASN A 97 -13.94 -10.46 -17.75
CA ASN A 97 -13.37 -10.24 -16.43
C ASN A 97 -11.96 -9.69 -16.59
N LEU A 98 -11.70 -8.51 -16.03
CA LEU A 98 -10.40 -7.85 -16.05
C LEU A 98 -9.77 -7.88 -14.67
N LYS A 99 -8.52 -8.32 -14.62
CA LYS A 99 -7.68 -8.29 -13.41
C LYS A 99 -6.43 -7.47 -13.67
N ILE A 100 -6.03 -6.71 -12.67
CA ILE A 100 -4.78 -5.93 -12.65
C ILE A 100 -4.00 -6.36 -11.41
N ASN A 101 -2.76 -6.80 -11.59
CA ASN A 101 -1.90 -7.30 -10.51
C ASN A 101 -2.58 -8.38 -9.65
N GLY A 102 -3.31 -9.28 -10.30
CA GLY A 102 -4.06 -10.36 -9.64
C GLY A 102 -5.37 -9.94 -8.98
N LYS A 103 -5.67 -8.64 -8.88
CA LYS A 103 -6.94 -8.13 -8.32
C LYS A 103 -7.97 -7.93 -9.42
N GLU A 104 -9.19 -8.46 -9.21
CA GLU A 104 -10.31 -8.20 -10.10
C GLU A 104 -10.77 -6.74 -10.00
N VAL A 105 -10.79 -6.05 -11.14
CA VAL A 105 -11.15 -4.62 -11.22
C VAL A 105 -12.44 -4.40 -11.98
N SER A 106 -12.80 -5.31 -12.88
CA SER A 106 -14.05 -5.23 -13.64
C SER A 106 -14.52 -6.62 -14.03
N ASN A 107 -15.81 -6.83 -13.92
CA ASN A 107 -16.50 -8.00 -14.44
C ASN A 107 -17.79 -7.51 -15.11
N TYR A 108 -17.85 -7.60 -16.44
CA TYR A 108 -18.94 -7.06 -17.23
C TYR A 108 -19.62 -8.14 -18.04
N LEU A 109 -20.96 -8.18 -17.92
CA LEU A 109 -21.80 -9.06 -18.74
C LEU A 109 -22.38 -8.26 -19.90
N TYR A 110 -22.24 -8.76 -21.10
CA TYR A 110 -22.71 -8.14 -22.32
C TYR A 110 -24.12 -8.58 -22.68
N THR A 111 -24.92 -7.63 -23.10
CA THR A 111 -26.24 -7.93 -23.68
C THR A 111 -26.10 -8.14 -25.18
N GLU A 112 -27.05 -8.84 -25.80
CA GLU A 112 -27.07 -9.05 -27.25
C GLU A 112 -26.98 -7.75 -28.07
N ARG A 113 -27.56 -6.65 -27.56
CA ARG A 113 -27.49 -5.34 -28.20
C ARG A 113 -26.08 -4.75 -28.20
N GLU A 114 -25.37 -4.91 -27.09
CA GLU A 114 -23.98 -4.43 -26.95
C GLU A 114 -23.04 -5.27 -27.81
N VAL A 115 -23.20 -6.58 -27.80
CA VAL A 115 -22.44 -7.48 -28.68
C VAL A 115 -22.69 -7.13 -30.13
N SER A 116 -23.93 -6.90 -30.54
CA SER A 116 -24.27 -6.45 -31.89
C SER A 116 -23.66 -5.10 -32.24
N ALA A 117 -23.49 -4.20 -31.27
CA ALA A 117 -22.79 -2.92 -31.49
C ALA A 117 -21.30 -3.11 -31.65
N LEU A 118 -20.67 -4.01 -30.86
CA LEU A 118 -19.25 -4.38 -30.99
C LEU A 118 -18.97 -5.02 -32.36
N HIS A 119 -19.81 -5.91 -32.85
CA HIS A 119 -19.69 -6.50 -34.19
C HIS A 119 -19.76 -5.48 -35.33
N ARG A 120 -20.44 -4.37 -35.12
CA ARG A 120 -20.49 -3.25 -36.09
C ARG A 120 -19.30 -2.29 -35.99
N GLY A 121 -18.26 -2.66 -35.23
CA GLY A 121 -17.08 -1.83 -35.00
C GLY A 121 -17.21 -0.87 -33.83
N GLY A 122 -18.20 -1.06 -32.96
CA GLY A 122 -18.29 -0.31 -31.70
C GLY A 122 -17.12 -0.64 -30.75
N VAL A 123 -16.76 0.33 -29.94
CA VAL A 123 -15.77 0.17 -28.88
C VAL A 123 -16.41 0.50 -27.56
N HIS A 124 -16.32 -0.40 -26.62
CA HIS A 124 -16.87 -0.22 -25.27
C HIS A 124 -15.75 0.08 -24.27
N ARG A 125 -15.90 1.12 -23.45
CA ARG A 125 -14.99 1.41 -22.35
C ARG A 125 -15.35 0.53 -21.15
N LEU A 126 -14.57 -0.54 -20.96
CA LEU A 126 -14.81 -1.54 -19.94
C LEU A 126 -14.53 -1.02 -18.53
N HIS A 127 -13.40 -0.33 -18.35
CA HIS A 127 -12.97 0.15 -17.03
C HIS A 127 -12.01 1.33 -17.16
N MET A 128 -11.96 2.12 -16.10
CA MET A 128 -10.97 3.18 -15.96
C MET A 128 -10.39 3.11 -14.55
N ALA A 129 -9.08 3.00 -14.44
CA ALA A 129 -8.36 2.87 -13.19
C ALA A 129 -7.22 3.88 -13.10
N ASN A 130 -6.89 4.27 -11.88
CA ASN A 130 -5.66 5.01 -11.61
C ASN A 130 -4.59 4.01 -11.23
N LEU A 131 -3.53 3.92 -12.03
CA LEU A 131 -2.39 3.06 -11.80
C LEU A 131 -1.15 3.91 -11.52
N LYS A 132 -0.36 3.49 -10.55
CA LYS A 132 0.94 4.10 -10.26
C LYS A 132 1.89 3.85 -11.44
N THR A 133 2.90 4.69 -11.57
CA THR A 133 3.99 4.48 -12.54
C THR A 133 4.73 3.18 -12.22
N GLY A 134 5.00 2.38 -13.23
CA GLY A 134 5.68 1.09 -13.12
C GLY A 134 5.03 -0.01 -13.96
N GLU A 135 5.48 -1.24 -13.75
CA GLU A 135 4.99 -2.42 -14.46
C GLU A 135 3.73 -2.98 -13.78
N HIS A 136 2.74 -3.30 -14.59
CA HIS A 136 1.49 -3.89 -14.15
C HIS A 136 1.12 -5.09 -15.02
N GLU A 137 0.72 -6.18 -14.37
CA GLU A 137 0.20 -7.35 -15.05
C GLU A 137 -1.31 -7.19 -15.30
N LEU A 138 -1.70 -7.32 -16.56
CA LEU A 138 -3.09 -7.35 -16.99
C LEU A 138 -3.48 -8.77 -17.36
N VAL A 139 -4.61 -9.23 -16.83
CA VAL A 139 -5.21 -10.51 -17.20
C VAL A 139 -6.67 -10.26 -17.58
N ALA A 140 -7.00 -10.47 -18.84
CA ALA A 140 -8.37 -10.40 -19.32
C ALA A 140 -8.88 -11.81 -19.60
N VAL A 141 -10.03 -12.17 -19.02
CA VAL A 141 -10.70 -13.45 -19.25
C VAL A 141 -12.01 -13.17 -19.98
N PHE A 142 -12.12 -13.74 -21.16
CA PHE A 142 -13.29 -13.64 -22.03
C PHE A 142 -14.09 -14.94 -21.92
N THR A 143 -15.38 -14.82 -21.71
CA THR A 143 -16.32 -15.94 -21.71
C THR A 143 -17.38 -15.66 -22.75
N GLY A 144 -17.75 -16.68 -23.50
CA GLY A 144 -18.76 -16.55 -24.56
C GLY A 144 -18.99 -17.85 -25.27
N LYS A 145 -19.74 -17.81 -26.36
CA LYS A 145 -20.04 -18.96 -27.20
C LYS A 145 -19.18 -18.93 -28.46
N GLY A 146 -18.47 -20.01 -28.68
CA GLY A 146 -17.65 -20.20 -29.86
C GLY A 146 -18.42 -20.91 -30.99
N PRO A 147 -17.72 -21.33 -32.05
CA PRO A 147 -18.30 -22.09 -33.14
C PRO A 147 -19.08 -23.30 -32.63
N SER A 148 -20.24 -23.52 -33.19
CA SER A 148 -21.15 -24.64 -32.81
C SER A 148 -21.72 -24.52 -31.37
N THR A 149 -21.94 -23.29 -30.87
CA THR A 149 -22.57 -22.98 -29.56
C THR A 149 -21.86 -23.59 -28.35
N ARG A 150 -20.56 -23.85 -28.44
CA ARG A 150 -19.77 -24.37 -27.34
C ARG A 150 -19.36 -23.22 -26.42
N ASP A 151 -19.44 -23.42 -25.12
CA ASP A 151 -18.90 -22.49 -24.15
C ASP A 151 -17.39 -22.33 -24.33
N TYR A 152 -16.97 -21.09 -24.46
CA TYR A 152 -15.59 -20.73 -24.73
C TYR A 152 -15.09 -19.77 -23.66
N ARG A 153 -14.01 -20.17 -23.00
CA ARG A 153 -13.36 -19.32 -22.00
C ARG A 153 -11.89 -19.22 -22.32
N ARG A 154 -11.42 -18.00 -22.56
CA ARG A 154 -10.03 -17.72 -22.90
C ARG A 154 -9.51 -16.54 -22.09
N GLY A 155 -8.23 -16.62 -21.73
CA GLY A 155 -7.49 -15.53 -21.08
C GLY A 155 -6.42 -14.97 -21.98
N ALA A 156 -6.23 -13.66 -21.92
CA ALA A 156 -5.07 -12.97 -22.46
C ALA A 156 -4.35 -12.29 -21.30
N THR A 157 -3.02 -12.38 -21.29
CA THR A 157 -2.18 -11.74 -20.28
C THR A 157 -1.16 -10.87 -20.98
N MET A 158 -0.94 -9.68 -20.43
CA MET A 158 0.06 -8.73 -20.90
C MET A 158 0.65 -7.95 -19.73
N GLN A 159 1.93 -7.68 -19.77
CA GLN A 159 2.57 -6.71 -18.89
C GLN A 159 2.58 -5.35 -19.58
N ILE A 160 2.08 -4.34 -18.89
CA ILE A 160 2.10 -2.95 -19.35
C ILE A 160 3.02 -2.13 -18.47
N GLU A 161 3.78 -1.25 -19.09
CA GLU A 161 4.54 -0.24 -18.37
C GLU A 161 3.76 1.07 -18.34
N LYS A 162 3.36 1.50 -17.13
CA LYS A 162 2.70 2.77 -16.92
C LYS A 162 3.73 3.86 -16.71
N GLY A 163 3.85 4.74 -17.68
CA GLY A 163 4.65 5.96 -17.59
C GLY A 163 3.86 7.17 -17.07
N ILE A 164 4.42 8.36 -17.29
CA ILE A 164 3.76 9.63 -17.03
C ILE A 164 2.76 9.88 -18.17
N GLY A 165 1.52 10.21 -17.84
CA GLY A 165 0.45 10.47 -18.80
C GLY A 165 -0.63 9.39 -18.83
N ALA A 166 -1.76 9.70 -19.47
CA ALA A 166 -2.85 8.74 -19.64
C ALA A 166 -2.40 7.58 -20.54
N LYS A 167 -2.85 6.37 -20.22
CA LYS A 167 -2.58 5.19 -21.05
C LYS A 167 -3.88 4.53 -21.47
N TYR A 168 -3.92 4.05 -22.70
CA TYR A 168 -5.10 3.41 -23.26
C TYR A 168 -4.73 1.98 -23.65
N VAL A 169 -5.57 1.02 -23.22
CA VAL A 169 -5.37 -0.39 -23.45
C VAL A 169 -6.61 -0.96 -24.14
N GLU A 170 -6.41 -1.55 -25.31
CA GLU A 170 -7.46 -2.23 -26.06
C GLU A 170 -7.40 -3.73 -25.83
N LEU A 171 -8.51 -4.30 -25.41
CA LEU A 171 -8.77 -5.73 -25.38
C LEU A 171 -9.47 -6.08 -26.70
N ARG A 172 -8.73 -6.60 -27.64
CA ARG A 172 -9.23 -6.89 -28.98
C ARG A 172 -9.55 -8.38 -29.14
N ILE A 173 -10.75 -8.65 -29.62
CA ILE A 173 -11.19 -9.97 -30.03
C ILE A 173 -11.21 -9.97 -31.56
N SER A 174 -10.44 -10.83 -32.21
CA SER A 174 -10.38 -10.90 -33.67
C SER A 174 -10.43 -12.34 -34.16
N ASP A 175 -11.03 -12.55 -35.34
CA ASP A 175 -11.04 -13.85 -35.96
C ASP A 175 -9.75 -14.08 -36.75
N ARG A 176 -9.09 -15.17 -36.45
CA ARG A 176 -8.04 -15.68 -37.31
C ARG A 176 -8.63 -16.59 -38.37
N VAL A 177 -8.91 -16.02 -39.53
CA VAL A 177 -9.52 -16.69 -40.69
C VAL A 177 -8.93 -18.08 -40.99
N PRO A 178 -7.59 -18.33 -40.90
CA PRO A 178 -7.02 -19.64 -41.21
C PRO A 178 -7.35 -20.72 -40.17
N LYS A 179 -7.73 -20.33 -38.90
CA LYS A 179 -7.94 -21.29 -37.82
C LYS A 179 -9.42 -21.42 -37.42
N GLN A 180 -10.29 -20.58 -37.94
CA GLN A 180 -11.71 -20.49 -37.51
C GLN A 180 -11.89 -20.44 -35.98
N GLN A 181 -10.97 -19.73 -35.31
CA GLN A 181 -10.97 -19.59 -33.87
C GLN A 181 -10.73 -18.12 -33.50
N PRO A 182 -11.43 -17.61 -32.49
CA PRO A 182 -11.20 -16.26 -31.99
C PRO A 182 -9.81 -16.15 -31.36
N GLU A 183 -9.12 -15.06 -31.64
CA GLU A 183 -7.87 -14.66 -31.04
C GLU A 183 -8.10 -13.47 -30.11
N PHE A 184 -7.56 -13.52 -28.91
CA PHE A 184 -7.71 -12.49 -27.89
C PHE A 184 -6.36 -11.81 -27.71
N ILE A 185 -6.31 -10.52 -27.98
CA ILE A 185 -5.07 -9.73 -27.99
C ILE A 185 -5.28 -8.50 -27.09
N ILE A 186 -4.28 -8.18 -26.29
CA ILE A 186 -4.20 -6.91 -25.57
C ILE A 186 -3.23 -6.01 -26.34
N LYS A 187 -3.64 -4.78 -26.64
CA LYS A 187 -2.82 -3.78 -27.31
C LYS A 187 -2.77 -2.50 -26.49
N GLU A 188 -1.62 -1.88 -26.47
CA GLU A 188 -1.47 -0.53 -25.96
C GLU A 188 -1.64 0.48 -27.08
N TRP A 189 -2.33 1.57 -26.77
CA TRP A 189 -2.40 2.75 -27.61
C TRP A 189 -1.60 3.86 -26.96
N GLU A 190 -0.72 4.44 -27.68
CA GLU A 190 0.02 5.65 -27.32
C GLU A 190 -0.74 6.91 -27.78
#